data_f0b49be9d0b0529bba184b02ad1ba2cd
#
_entry.id   f0b49be9d0b0529bba184b02ad1ba2cd
#
_cell.length_a   1.000
_cell.length_b   1.000
_cell.length_c   1.000
_cell.angle_alpha   90.00
_cell.angle_beta   90.00
_cell.angle_gamma   90.00
#
_symmetry.space_group_name_H-M   'P 1'
#
loop_
_entity.id
_entity.type
_entity.pdbx_description
1 polymer ?
#
loop_
_entity_poly.entity_id
_entity_poly.type
_entity_poly.pdbx_seq_one_letter_code
_entity_poly.pdbx_strand_id
1 'polypeptide(L)'
;MLAGCGGPQVDIATELEAVRARSQGVAAAEAAQDVAAALAFWAEDAIVQPAGAPQLQGKAALGDLYRQFFEGGQLKEFAGTTSHLEVSAAGDLAYEYGVNRMILAGPDGDLLDMGKYLVVWKKINGEWFAVALSFTSDTPAPVPLSVP
;
A
#
# COMPACT_ATOMS: atom_id res chain seq x y z
N MET A 1 -9.25 -40.70 -27.12
CA MET A 1 -9.33 -39.23 -27.30
C MET A 1 -9.57 -38.61 -25.94
N LEU A 2 -8.55 -38.02 -25.36
CA LEU A 2 -8.67 -37.27 -24.10
C LEU A 2 -9.01 -35.82 -24.46
N ALA A 3 -10.26 -35.42 -24.26
CA ALA A 3 -10.65 -34.02 -24.35
C ALA A 3 -9.96 -33.28 -23.17
N GLY A 4 -9.00 -32.43 -23.49
CA GLY A 4 -8.37 -31.54 -22.51
C GLY A 4 -9.42 -30.57 -21.98
N CYS A 5 -9.74 -30.64 -20.71
CA CYS A 5 -10.46 -29.60 -19.98
C CYS A 5 -9.54 -28.36 -19.88
N GLY A 6 -9.49 -27.55 -20.93
CA GLY A 6 -8.95 -26.20 -20.86
C GLY A 6 -9.98 -25.33 -20.14
N GLY A 7 -9.83 -25.11 -18.84
CA GLY A 7 -10.52 -24.02 -18.16
C GLY A 7 -10.12 -22.66 -18.81
N PRO A 8 -10.88 -21.58 -18.58
CA PRO A 8 -10.54 -20.27 -19.13
C PRO A 8 -9.13 -19.91 -18.71
N GLN A 9 -8.26 -19.69 -19.68
CA GLN A 9 -6.88 -19.31 -19.43
C GLN A 9 -6.85 -17.89 -18.86
N VAL A 10 -6.24 -17.74 -17.68
CA VAL A 10 -6.08 -16.43 -17.04
C VAL A 10 -5.12 -15.58 -17.87
N ASP A 11 -5.52 -14.39 -18.24
CA ASP A 11 -4.66 -13.41 -18.88
C ASP A 11 -3.89 -12.62 -17.82
N ILE A 12 -2.69 -13.07 -17.51
CA ILE A 12 -1.84 -12.46 -16.48
C ILE A 12 -1.47 -11.01 -16.82
N ALA A 13 -1.35 -10.66 -18.09
CA ALA A 13 -1.05 -9.28 -18.48
C ALA A 13 -2.22 -8.34 -18.14
N THR A 14 -3.45 -8.76 -18.39
CA THR A 14 -4.65 -8.02 -18.00
C THR A 14 -4.75 -7.92 -16.47
N GLU A 15 -4.49 -8.99 -15.74
CA GLU A 15 -4.51 -8.96 -14.27
C GLU A 15 -3.43 -8.04 -13.69
N LEU A 16 -2.23 -8.05 -14.26
CA LEU A 16 -1.14 -7.16 -13.84
C LEU A 16 -1.51 -5.68 -14.00
N GLU A 17 -2.13 -5.31 -15.13
CA GLU A 17 -2.62 -3.94 -15.34
C GLU A 17 -3.75 -3.57 -14.38
N ALA A 18 -4.64 -4.50 -14.05
CA ALA A 18 -5.71 -4.28 -13.07
C ALA A 18 -5.13 -4.01 -11.66
N VAL A 19 -4.17 -4.81 -11.19
CA VAL A 19 -3.52 -4.56 -9.89
C VAL A 19 -2.72 -3.26 -9.92
N ARG A 20 -2.01 -2.98 -11.01
CA ARG A 20 -1.27 -1.72 -11.18
C ARG A 20 -2.18 -0.49 -11.06
N ALA A 21 -3.35 -0.53 -11.67
CA ALA A 21 -4.34 0.55 -11.56
C ALA A 21 -4.82 0.72 -10.10
N ARG A 22 -5.01 -0.38 -9.35
CA ARG A 22 -5.38 -0.32 -7.92
C ARG A 22 -4.24 0.27 -7.07
N SER A 23 -3.00 -0.18 -7.30
CA SER A 23 -1.80 0.35 -6.63
C SER A 23 -1.64 1.86 -6.86
N GLN A 24 -1.78 2.32 -8.11
CA GLN A 24 -1.75 3.75 -8.42
C GLN A 24 -2.90 4.52 -7.77
N GLY A 25 -4.08 3.91 -7.67
CA GLY A 25 -5.25 4.51 -7.03
C GLY A 25 -5.04 4.74 -5.53
N VAL A 26 -4.52 3.73 -4.80
CA VAL A 26 -4.23 3.91 -3.37
C VAL A 26 -3.13 4.94 -3.16
N ALA A 27 -2.05 4.90 -3.96
CA ALA A 27 -0.97 5.88 -3.87
C ALA A 27 -1.45 7.33 -4.11
N ALA A 28 -2.36 7.53 -5.08
CA ALA A 28 -2.96 8.83 -5.33
C ALA A 28 -3.85 9.30 -4.16
N ALA A 29 -4.65 8.41 -3.57
CA ALA A 29 -5.50 8.71 -2.42
C ALA A 29 -4.65 9.06 -1.17
N GLU A 30 -3.56 8.32 -0.94
CA GLU A 30 -2.61 8.60 0.15
C GLU A 30 -1.88 9.93 -0.05
N ALA A 31 -1.43 10.22 -1.27
CA ALA A 31 -0.82 11.52 -1.59
C ALA A 31 -1.79 12.69 -1.40
N ALA A 32 -3.08 12.47 -1.67
CA ALA A 32 -4.14 13.44 -1.42
C ALA A 32 -4.60 13.49 0.05
N GLN A 33 -4.09 12.59 0.89
CA GLN A 33 -4.48 12.42 2.30
C GLN A 33 -6.01 12.17 2.46
N ASP A 34 -6.61 11.49 1.49
CA ASP A 34 -8.04 11.15 1.49
C ASP A 34 -8.24 9.75 2.10
N VAL A 35 -8.64 9.73 3.39
CA VAL A 35 -8.86 8.49 4.15
C VAL A 35 -9.91 7.60 3.49
N ALA A 36 -11.04 8.16 3.06
CA ALA A 36 -12.14 7.38 2.49
C ALA A 36 -11.75 6.76 1.15
N ALA A 37 -11.10 7.54 0.28
CA ALA A 37 -10.60 7.06 -1.00
C ALA A 37 -9.51 5.98 -0.81
N ALA A 38 -8.57 6.18 0.11
CA ALA A 38 -7.53 5.20 0.40
C ALA A 38 -8.13 3.87 0.90
N LEU A 39 -9.09 3.91 1.82
CA LEU A 39 -9.75 2.72 2.37
C LEU A 39 -10.55 1.90 1.33
N ALA A 40 -10.98 2.50 0.22
CA ALA A 40 -11.70 1.80 -0.84
C ALA A 40 -10.88 0.68 -1.51
N PHE A 41 -9.56 0.72 -1.40
CA PHE A 41 -8.66 -0.28 -1.99
C PHE A 41 -8.37 -1.47 -1.07
N TRP A 42 -8.80 -1.46 0.17
CA TRP A 42 -8.46 -2.44 1.19
C TRP A 42 -9.61 -3.43 1.44
N ALA A 43 -9.25 -4.70 1.72
CA ALA A 43 -10.19 -5.70 2.19
C ALA A 43 -10.64 -5.42 3.63
N GLU A 44 -11.83 -5.91 3.99
CA GLU A 44 -12.42 -5.68 5.33
C GLU A 44 -11.57 -6.25 6.47
N ASP A 45 -10.87 -7.37 6.22
CA ASP A 45 -10.03 -8.11 7.17
C ASP A 45 -8.52 -7.88 6.98
N ALA A 46 -8.13 -6.83 6.27
CA ALA A 46 -6.74 -6.54 5.94
C ALA A 46 -5.84 -6.49 7.19
N ILE A 47 -4.61 -6.98 7.02
CA ILE A 47 -3.55 -6.95 8.04
C ILE A 47 -2.59 -5.81 7.72
N VAL A 48 -2.26 -5.00 8.72
CA VAL A 48 -1.26 -3.94 8.58
C VAL A 48 -0.20 -4.07 9.67
N GLN A 49 1.05 -4.07 9.26
CA GLN A 49 2.23 -4.16 10.12
C GLN A 49 3.02 -2.84 10.02
N PRO A 50 2.65 -1.83 10.83
CA PRO A 50 3.31 -0.53 10.79
C PRO A 50 4.70 -0.57 11.42
N ALA A 51 5.58 0.33 10.99
CA ALA A 51 6.89 0.50 11.57
C ALA A 51 6.79 0.91 13.06
N GLY A 52 7.49 0.20 13.93
CA GLY A 52 7.60 0.54 15.35
C GLY A 52 6.31 0.43 16.17
N ALA A 53 5.25 -0.20 15.64
CA ALA A 53 3.96 -0.35 16.30
C ALA A 53 3.41 -1.78 16.18
N PRO A 54 2.46 -2.18 17.05
CA PRO A 54 1.80 -3.48 16.94
C PRO A 54 1.04 -3.64 15.63
N GLN A 55 0.87 -4.91 15.20
CA GLN A 55 0.03 -5.25 14.06
C GLN A 55 -1.42 -4.79 14.27
N LEU A 56 -2.01 -4.25 13.22
CA LEU A 56 -3.42 -3.89 13.14
C LEU A 56 -4.17 -4.92 12.29
N GLN A 57 -5.45 -5.09 12.55
CA GLN A 57 -6.31 -5.96 11.77
C GLN A 57 -7.65 -5.27 11.49
N GLY A 58 -8.06 -5.36 10.25
CA GLY A 58 -9.33 -4.86 9.75
C GLY A 58 -9.28 -3.41 9.25
N LYS A 59 -10.16 -3.13 8.31
CA LYS A 59 -10.28 -1.85 7.62
C LYS A 59 -10.55 -0.67 8.57
N ALA A 60 -11.28 -0.90 9.66
CA ALA A 60 -11.55 0.13 10.67
C ALA A 60 -10.26 0.58 11.37
N ALA A 61 -9.41 -0.37 11.82
CA ALA A 61 -8.12 -0.06 12.46
C ALA A 61 -7.14 0.64 11.48
N LEU A 62 -7.15 0.25 10.20
CA LEU A 62 -6.40 0.95 9.18
C LEU A 62 -6.93 2.38 8.96
N GLY A 63 -8.24 2.58 9.01
CA GLY A 63 -8.86 3.91 8.95
C GLY A 63 -8.42 4.82 10.09
N ASP A 64 -8.29 4.29 11.30
CA ASP A 64 -7.76 5.03 12.44
C ASP A 64 -6.29 5.42 12.23
N LEU A 65 -5.48 4.51 11.68
CA LEU A 65 -4.09 4.78 11.31
C LEU A 65 -4.00 5.90 10.25
N TYR A 66 -4.78 5.83 9.18
CA TYR A 66 -4.81 6.88 8.15
C TYR A 66 -5.24 8.24 8.75
N ARG A 67 -6.28 8.27 9.59
CA ARG A 67 -6.68 9.52 10.25
C ARG A 67 -5.58 10.08 11.12
N GLN A 68 -4.90 9.24 11.88
CA GLN A 68 -3.77 9.68 12.70
C GLN A 68 -2.66 10.31 11.84
N PHE A 69 -2.32 9.70 10.71
CA PHE A 69 -1.29 10.22 9.81
C PHE A 69 -1.74 11.47 9.06
N PHE A 70 -2.93 11.47 8.47
CA PHE A 70 -3.37 12.52 7.55
C PHE A 70 -3.98 13.71 8.27
N GLU A 71 -4.76 13.47 9.33
CA GLU A 71 -5.48 14.52 10.06
C GLU A 71 -4.70 15.00 11.31
N GLY A 72 -3.66 14.27 11.73
CA GLY A 72 -2.82 14.62 12.87
C GLY A 72 -1.94 15.87 12.71
N GLY A 73 -1.90 16.44 11.51
CA GLY A 73 -1.22 17.71 11.21
C GLY A 73 0.31 17.62 11.15
N GLN A 74 0.88 16.44 11.33
CA GLN A 74 2.33 16.25 11.24
C GLN A 74 2.79 15.86 9.82
N LEU A 75 1.98 15.10 9.07
CA LEU A 75 2.31 14.69 7.72
C LEU A 75 2.10 15.84 6.74
N LYS A 76 3.18 16.30 6.11
CA LYS A 76 3.15 17.32 5.04
C LYS A 76 3.08 16.72 3.65
N GLU A 77 3.80 15.62 3.44
CA GLU A 77 3.88 14.95 2.14
C GLU A 77 4.05 13.45 2.35
N PHE A 78 3.35 12.67 1.53
CA PHE A 78 3.53 11.23 1.42
C PHE A 78 3.66 10.85 -0.06
N ALA A 79 4.66 10.04 -0.37
CA ALA A 79 4.85 9.48 -1.71
C ALA A 79 5.32 8.03 -1.62
N GLY A 80 4.59 7.14 -2.28
CA GLY A 80 4.99 5.75 -2.51
C GLY A 80 5.45 5.56 -3.95
N THR A 81 6.52 4.78 -4.14
CA THR A 81 7.02 4.40 -5.46
C THR A 81 7.17 2.89 -5.52
N THR A 82 6.36 2.25 -6.37
CA THR A 82 6.43 0.81 -6.62
C THR A 82 7.71 0.46 -7.37
N SER A 83 8.51 -0.43 -6.80
CA SER A 83 9.72 -0.98 -7.42
C SER A 83 9.43 -2.25 -8.20
N HIS A 84 8.47 -3.06 -7.76
CA HIS A 84 8.10 -4.32 -8.38
C HIS A 84 6.65 -4.68 -8.08
N LEU A 85 5.99 -5.29 -9.06
CA LEU A 85 4.63 -5.83 -8.95
C LEU A 85 4.54 -7.13 -9.77
N GLU A 86 4.06 -8.21 -9.17
CA GLU A 86 3.91 -9.51 -9.80
C GLU A 86 2.58 -10.17 -9.43
N VAL A 87 1.96 -10.82 -10.40
CA VAL A 87 0.70 -11.57 -10.26
C VAL A 87 0.98 -13.07 -10.33
N SER A 88 0.34 -13.84 -9.47
CA SER A 88 0.41 -15.31 -9.47
C SER A 88 -0.08 -15.90 -10.79
N ALA A 89 0.39 -17.09 -11.16
CA ALA A 89 -0.05 -17.79 -12.36
C ALA A 89 -1.57 -18.09 -12.36
N ALA A 90 -2.21 -18.14 -11.18
CA ALA A 90 -3.66 -18.33 -11.06
C ALA A 90 -4.45 -17.02 -11.22
N GLY A 91 -3.79 -15.85 -11.24
CA GLY A 91 -4.45 -14.55 -11.38
C GLY A 91 -5.32 -14.13 -10.20
N ASP A 92 -5.03 -14.63 -9.01
CA ASP A 92 -5.83 -14.44 -7.79
C ASP A 92 -5.07 -13.79 -6.63
N LEU A 93 -3.75 -13.81 -6.69
CA LEU A 93 -2.83 -13.17 -5.76
C LEU A 93 -1.79 -12.35 -6.52
N ALA A 94 -1.40 -11.24 -5.91
CA ALA A 94 -0.27 -10.44 -6.36
C ALA A 94 0.49 -9.89 -5.15
N TYR A 95 1.74 -9.55 -5.36
CA TYR A 95 2.49 -8.78 -4.38
C TYR A 95 3.19 -7.61 -5.07
N GLU A 96 3.36 -6.56 -4.32
CA GLU A 96 4.17 -5.42 -4.74
C GLU A 96 5.06 -4.98 -3.59
N TYR A 97 6.24 -4.47 -3.93
CA TYR A 97 7.09 -3.79 -2.98
C TYR A 97 7.66 -2.51 -3.59
N GLY A 98 8.02 -1.61 -2.71
CA GLY A 98 8.56 -0.32 -3.11
C GLY A 98 9.16 0.45 -1.95
N VAL A 99 9.40 1.72 -2.21
CA VAL A 99 9.90 2.68 -1.23
C VAL A 99 8.85 3.73 -0.94
N ASN A 100 8.85 4.26 0.26
CA ASN A 100 8.03 5.40 0.65
C ASN A 100 8.91 6.56 1.12
N ARG A 101 8.36 7.75 1.00
CA ARG A 101 8.95 8.99 1.46
C ARG A 101 7.88 9.81 2.17
N MET A 102 8.17 10.22 3.39
CA MET A 102 7.32 11.12 4.16
C MET A 102 8.07 12.37 4.53
N ILE A 103 7.42 13.52 4.44
CA ILE A 103 7.84 14.78 5.04
C ILE A 103 6.93 15.05 6.23
N LEU A 104 7.52 15.18 7.40
CA LEU A 104 6.84 15.43 8.66
C LEU A 104 7.20 16.80 9.21
N ALA A 105 6.25 17.48 9.86
CA ALA A 105 6.54 18.68 10.62
C ALA A 105 7.31 18.30 11.90
N GLY A 106 8.49 18.86 12.09
CA GLY A 106 9.28 18.72 13.32
C GLY A 106 9.36 20.05 14.09
N PRO A 107 9.88 20.03 15.33
CA PRO A 107 9.96 21.21 16.19
C PRO A 107 10.93 22.27 15.65
N ASP A 108 11.99 21.86 14.98
CA ASP A 108 13.06 22.74 14.47
C ASP A 108 13.11 22.77 12.91
N GLY A 109 12.04 22.32 12.25
CA GLY A 109 11.94 22.24 10.80
C GLY A 109 11.42 20.88 10.33
N ASP A 110 11.38 20.69 9.02
CA ASP A 110 10.84 19.48 8.42
C ASP A 110 11.76 18.27 8.62
N LEU A 111 11.15 17.13 8.83
CA LEU A 111 11.83 15.84 9.00
C LEU A 111 11.51 14.96 7.79
N LEU A 112 12.51 14.19 7.36
CA LEU A 112 12.41 13.19 6.31
C LEU A 112 12.38 11.79 6.93
N ASP A 113 11.39 10.99 6.57
CA ASP A 113 11.36 9.54 6.82
C ASP A 113 11.33 8.81 5.46
N MET A 114 12.36 8.02 5.21
CA MET A 114 12.45 7.12 4.08
C MET A 114 12.21 5.70 4.57
N GLY A 115 11.48 4.93 3.78
CA GLY A 115 11.18 3.57 4.15
C GLY A 115 10.88 2.68 2.95
N LYS A 116 10.42 1.50 3.24
CA LYS A 116 10.03 0.51 2.24
C LYS A 116 8.75 -0.19 2.67
N TYR A 117 8.04 -0.70 1.69
CA TYR A 117 6.79 -1.41 1.91
C TYR A 117 6.67 -2.67 1.09
N LEU A 118 5.84 -3.60 1.58
CA LEU A 118 5.36 -4.79 0.89
C LEU A 118 3.85 -4.84 1.03
N VAL A 119 3.14 -4.90 -0.09
CA VAL A 119 1.68 -5.10 -0.14
C VAL A 119 1.37 -6.43 -0.79
N VAL A 120 0.43 -7.16 -0.22
CA VAL A 120 -0.20 -8.34 -0.84
C VAL A 120 -1.60 -7.96 -1.31
N TRP A 121 -1.87 -8.27 -2.57
CA TRP A 121 -3.16 -8.09 -3.23
C TRP A 121 -3.85 -9.43 -3.43
N LYS A 122 -5.16 -9.45 -3.25
CA LYS A 122 -6.00 -10.63 -3.49
C LYS A 122 -7.20 -10.25 -4.34
N LYS A 123 -7.54 -11.11 -5.29
CA LYS A 123 -8.75 -10.97 -6.08
C LYS A 123 -9.94 -11.54 -5.31
N ILE A 124 -10.90 -10.70 -4.96
CA ILE A 124 -12.09 -11.04 -4.18
C ILE A 124 -13.31 -10.67 -5.03
N ASN A 125 -14.13 -11.65 -5.38
CA ASN A 125 -15.32 -11.45 -6.23
C ASN A 125 -15.03 -10.71 -7.54
N GLY A 126 -13.85 -10.99 -8.15
CA GLY A 126 -13.46 -10.39 -9.42
C GLY A 126 -12.75 -9.04 -9.34
N GLU A 127 -12.59 -8.49 -8.15
CA GLU A 127 -11.93 -7.20 -7.90
C GLU A 127 -10.70 -7.37 -7.00
N TRP A 128 -9.65 -6.58 -7.25
CA TRP A 128 -8.41 -6.62 -6.49
C TRP A 128 -8.46 -5.73 -5.24
N PHE A 129 -8.11 -6.30 -4.09
CA PHE A 129 -8.00 -5.59 -2.80
C PHE A 129 -6.65 -5.87 -2.15
N ALA A 130 -6.08 -4.86 -1.51
CA ALA A 130 -4.95 -5.04 -0.61
C ALA A 130 -5.41 -5.77 0.64
N VAL A 131 -4.74 -6.88 0.97
CA VAL A 131 -5.08 -7.74 2.11
C VAL A 131 -4.02 -7.73 3.20
N ALA A 132 -2.79 -7.33 2.86
CA ALA A 132 -1.71 -7.18 3.83
C ALA A 132 -0.76 -6.06 3.41
N LEU A 133 -0.28 -5.31 4.39
CA LEU A 133 0.76 -4.30 4.25
C LEU A 133 1.77 -4.48 5.37
N SER A 134 3.04 -4.48 5.04
CA SER A 134 4.12 -4.24 6.00
C SER A 134 4.94 -3.06 5.50
N PHE A 135 5.26 -2.13 6.38
CA PHE A 135 6.13 -1.01 6.05
C PHE A 135 7.11 -0.70 7.18
N THR A 136 8.25 -0.18 6.81
CA THR A 136 9.37 0.09 7.72
C THR A 136 9.95 1.46 7.42
N SER A 137 10.66 2.04 8.41
CA SER A 137 11.55 3.18 8.21
C SER A 137 12.99 2.70 8.02
N ASP A 138 13.78 3.42 7.24
CA ASP A 138 15.20 3.10 6.98
C ASP A 138 16.11 3.54 8.14
N THR A 139 15.61 4.45 8.99
CA THR A 139 16.29 4.94 10.18
C THR A 139 15.43 4.74 11.43
N PRO A 140 16.00 4.64 12.63
CA PRO A 140 15.25 4.49 13.88
C PRO A 140 14.30 5.66 14.18
N ALA A 141 14.58 6.84 13.62
CA ALA A 141 13.73 8.03 13.70
C ALA A 141 13.89 8.87 12.43
N PRO A 142 12.89 9.69 12.08
CA PRO A 142 13.00 10.64 11.00
C PRO A 142 14.19 11.58 11.16
N VAL A 143 14.82 11.96 10.06
CA VAL A 143 16.01 12.84 10.08
C VAL A 143 15.67 14.24 9.58
N PRO A 144 16.41 15.29 9.98
CA PRO A 144 16.21 16.63 9.45
C PRO A 144 16.25 16.64 7.92
N LEU A 145 15.26 17.29 7.29
CA LEU A 145 15.25 17.50 5.85
C LEU A 145 16.32 18.56 5.53
N SER A 146 17.48 18.09 5.04
CA SER A 146 18.51 19.01 4.55
C SER A 146 18.03 19.58 3.22
N VAL A 147 17.77 20.89 3.18
CA VAL A 147 17.61 21.63 1.92
C VAL A 147 19.00 21.87 1.38
N PRO A 148 19.34 21.45 0.15
CA PRO A 148 20.63 21.75 -0.46
C PRO A 148 20.79 23.22 -0.77
#